data_59b41cf78d7fec49e5ecfc5e3f6cda0a
#
_entry.id   59b41cf78d7fec49e5ecfc5e3f6cda0a
#
_cell.length_a   1.000
_cell.length_b   1.000
_cell.length_c   1.000
_cell.angle_alpha   90.00
_cell.angle_beta   90.00
_cell.angle_gamma   90.00
#
_symmetry.space_group_name_H-M   'P 1'
#
loop_
_entity.id
_entity.type
_entity.pdbx_description
1 polymer ?
#
loop_
_entity_poly.entity_id
_entity_poly.type
_entity_poly.pdbx_seq_one_letter_code
_entity_poly.pdbx_strand_id
1 'polypeptide(L)'
;MADVEGQGICSSVPPLPHPSARNGSGGGNVTPGTGGSCQTTTTVTSGPRLVRIVKSDSGYGFNVRGQVYNVYMAGRQLCSKRYREFVILHQNLKREFANFTFPKLPGKWPFSLSEQQLDARRRGLEEYLEKVCSVRVIGESDIMQEFLSESDENYNGVSDVELRIAMPDKTTLTVRVRKNCTTDQVYQAVVMKLGMDSVTASYFALFEVINHTFVRKLAPNEFPHKLYVQNYTSAIPGTCLTLRKWLFTTEEEILLNDNQLAVNYFFHQAVDDVKKGFIKAEQKSYQLQKLAEQKKMSMYLSLLRGCEGYNEIIFPHCSCDSRRKGHVITAISIHHFKLHACTEEGTLENQVIAFDWGEMQRWDTDEEGMAFCFEYARGEKKPRWVKIFTPYVSITQTVL
;
A
#
# COMPACT_ATOMS: atom_id res chain seq x y z
N MET A 1 6.89 -25.37 -54.64
CA MET A 1 5.97 -26.49 -54.86
C MET A 1 5.95 -27.27 -53.56
N ALA A 2 4.94 -27.34 -52.75
CA ALA A 2 3.51 -27.23 -52.88
C ALA A 2 2.93 -26.55 -51.60
N ASP A 3 1.88 -25.76 -51.83
CA ASP A 3 0.98 -25.20 -50.82
C ASP A 3 0.18 -26.30 -50.14
N VAL A 4 -0.08 -26.15 -48.84
CA VAL A 4 -1.21 -26.80 -48.19
C VAL A 4 -1.89 -25.74 -47.29
N GLU A 5 -3.03 -25.27 -47.74
CA GLU A 5 -4.04 -24.54 -46.98
C GLU A 5 -4.65 -25.48 -45.92
N GLY A 6 -4.85 -25.01 -44.74
CA GLY A 6 -5.55 -25.69 -43.64
C GLY A 6 -6.53 -24.75 -42.96
N GLN A 7 -7.77 -25.02 -43.22
CA GLN A 7 -9.02 -24.32 -42.88
C GLN A 7 -9.19 -24.02 -41.39
N GLY A 8 -9.70 -22.81 -41.10
CA GLY A 8 -10.18 -22.38 -39.82
C GLY A 8 -11.44 -23.10 -39.37
N ILE A 9 -11.55 -23.38 -38.09
CA ILE A 9 -12.80 -23.73 -37.42
C ILE A 9 -13.10 -22.64 -36.38
N CYS A 10 -14.10 -21.83 -36.74
CA CYS A 10 -14.78 -20.90 -35.87
C CYS A 10 -15.70 -21.68 -34.95
N SER A 11 -15.51 -21.66 -33.64
CA SER A 11 -16.50 -22.07 -32.67
C SER A 11 -16.99 -20.85 -31.90
N SER A 12 -18.20 -20.44 -32.20
CA SER A 12 -18.99 -19.38 -31.57
C SER A 12 -19.49 -19.84 -30.19
N VAL A 13 -19.20 -19.08 -29.17
CA VAL A 13 -19.78 -19.20 -27.82
C VAL A 13 -20.98 -18.24 -27.76
N PRO A 14 -22.17 -18.67 -27.29
CA PRO A 14 -23.35 -17.81 -27.20
C PRO A 14 -23.29 -16.87 -25.97
N PRO A 15 -23.94 -15.69 -26.05
CA PRO A 15 -23.95 -14.74 -24.93
C PRO A 15 -25.00 -15.11 -23.87
N LEU A 16 -24.66 -14.81 -22.61
CA LEU A 16 -25.52 -14.96 -21.43
C LEU A 16 -26.66 -13.92 -21.44
N PRO A 17 -27.84 -14.26 -20.89
CA PRO A 17 -29.02 -13.40 -20.96
C PRO A 17 -29.04 -12.28 -19.93
N HIS A 18 -29.50 -11.11 -20.35
CA HIS A 18 -29.80 -9.96 -19.48
C HIS A 18 -31.10 -10.18 -18.68
N PRO A 19 -31.22 -9.69 -17.43
CA PRO A 19 -32.49 -9.73 -16.72
C PRO A 19 -33.43 -8.63 -17.20
N SER A 20 -34.66 -9.04 -17.54
CA SER A 20 -35.74 -8.21 -18.00
C SER A 20 -36.30 -7.27 -16.93
N ALA A 21 -36.49 -6.02 -17.30
CA ALA A 21 -37.30 -5.08 -16.56
C ALA A 21 -38.79 -5.46 -16.65
N ARG A 22 -39.48 -5.55 -15.52
CA ARG A 22 -40.95 -5.64 -15.48
C ARG A 22 -41.55 -4.24 -15.33
N ASN A 23 -42.27 -3.81 -16.34
CA ASN A 23 -43.22 -2.71 -16.29
C ASN A 23 -44.45 -3.13 -15.49
N GLY A 24 -44.85 -2.32 -14.52
CA GLY A 24 -46.15 -2.37 -13.86
C GLY A 24 -46.74 -0.98 -13.86
N SER A 25 -47.74 -0.79 -14.73
CA SER A 25 -48.60 0.40 -14.81
C SER A 25 -49.68 0.36 -13.74
N GLY A 26 -49.89 1.47 -13.04
CA GLY A 26 -51.03 1.66 -12.15
C GLY A 26 -51.22 3.16 -11.91
N GLY A 27 -52.21 3.75 -12.56
CA GLY A 27 -52.55 5.14 -12.46
C GLY A 27 -53.31 5.49 -11.22
N GLY A 28 -53.21 6.74 -10.77
CA GLY A 28 -54.00 7.35 -9.70
C GLY A 28 -53.75 8.84 -9.62
N ASN A 29 -54.65 9.62 -10.18
CA ASN A 29 -54.74 11.07 -10.05
C ASN A 29 -55.04 11.49 -8.63
N VAL A 30 -54.32 12.50 -8.09
CA VAL A 30 -54.88 13.54 -7.19
C VAL A 30 -54.00 14.79 -7.19
N THR A 31 -54.65 15.95 -7.25
CA THR A 31 -54.16 17.32 -7.37
C THR A 31 -53.61 17.94 -6.09
N PRO A 32 -53.16 19.23 -6.15
CA PRO A 32 -51.95 19.65 -5.41
C PRO A 32 -52.23 20.36 -4.09
N GLY A 33 -51.27 20.21 -3.18
CA GLY A 33 -51.22 20.93 -1.88
C GLY A 33 -49.84 21.49 -1.61
N THR A 34 -49.76 22.78 -1.57
CA THR A 34 -48.85 23.73 -0.92
C THR A 34 -47.64 23.24 -0.16
N GLY A 35 -46.50 23.77 -0.55
CA GLY A 35 -45.41 24.37 0.24
C GLY A 35 -44.89 23.64 1.48
N GLY A 36 -43.77 22.98 1.35
CA GLY A 36 -42.92 22.56 2.46
C GLY A 36 -41.52 22.29 1.96
N SER A 37 -40.61 23.24 2.22
CA SER A 37 -39.17 23.07 1.98
C SER A 37 -38.64 21.88 2.80
N CYS A 38 -38.50 20.72 2.20
CA CYS A 38 -37.85 19.59 2.80
C CYS A 38 -36.35 19.68 2.49
N GLN A 39 -35.60 20.18 3.47
CA GLN A 39 -34.16 20.05 3.50
C GLN A 39 -33.84 18.53 3.62
N THR A 40 -33.48 17.92 2.53
CA THR A 40 -32.86 16.59 2.53
C THR A 40 -31.49 16.70 3.19
N THR A 41 -31.45 16.48 4.50
CA THR A 41 -30.23 16.15 5.21
C THR A 41 -29.77 14.79 4.72
N THR A 42 -28.89 14.80 3.74
CA THR A 42 -28.08 13.64 3.41
C THR A 42 -27.19 13.35 4.62
N THR A 43 -27.60 12.41 5.44
CA THR A 43 -26.75 11.76 6.43
C THR A 43 -25.69 10.98 5.66
N VAL A 44 -24.55 11.66 5.44
CA VAL A 44 -23.31 10.98 5.04
C VAL A 44 -22.93 10.08 6.21
N THR A 45 -23.16 8.78 6.07
CA THR A 45 -22.60 7.79 6.97
C THR A 45 -21.09 7.83 6.80
N SER A 46 -20.42 8.61 7.65
CA SER A 46 -18.96 8.63 7.73
C SER A 46 -18.50 7.24 8.18
N GLY A 47 -17.74 6.56 7.31
CA GLY A 47 -16.97 5.38 7.71
C GLY A 47 -16.08 5.68 8.91
N PRO A 48 -15.46 4.67 9.54
CA PRO A 48 -14.64 4.87 10.72
C PRO A 48 -13.56 5.92 10.44
N ARG A 49 -13.58 7.01 11.21
CA ARG A 49 -12.60 8.09 11.09
C ARG A 49 -11.22 7.56 11.44
N LEU A 50 -10.27 7.78 10.55
CA LEU A 50 -8.88 7.33 10.71
C LEU A 50 -8.14 8.14 11.76
N VAL A 51 -8.43 9.44 11.86
CA VAL A 51 -7.89 10.33 12.88
C VAL A 51 -8.88 10.47 14.02
N ARG A 52 -8.44 10.27 15.26
CA ARG A 52 -9.20 10.50 16.47
C ARG A 52 -8.42 11.40 17.41
N ILE A 53 -9.08 12.41 17.96
CA ILE A 53 -8.51 13.27 18.99
C ILE A 53 -9.27 13.05 20.29
N VAL A 54 -8.55 12.81 21.37
CA VAL A 54 -9.08 12.62 22.72
C VAL A 54 -8.55 13.74 23.61
N LYS A 55 -9.42 14.35 24.41
CA LYS A 55 -8.98 15.28 25.47
C LYS A 55 -8.23 14.48 26.53
N SER A 56 -7.08 14.97 26.96
CA SER A 56 -6.43 14.46 28.14
C SER A 56 -7.06 15.11 29.36
N ASP A 57 -7.70 14.31 30.20
CA ASP A 57 -8.03 14.75 31.55
C ASP A 57 -6.72 14.83 32.33
N SER A 58 -6.18 16.03 32.46
CA SER A 58 -5.03 16.31 33.31
C SER A 58 -5.44 16.06 34.76
N GLY A 59 -5.29 14.80 35.19
CA GLY A 59 -5.46 14.40 36.57
C GLY A 59 -4.44 15.11 37.48
N TYR A 60 -4.95 15.76 38.51
CA TYR A 60 -4.25 16.25 39.71
C TYR A 60 -2.91 16.98 39.52
N GLY A 61 -3.01 18.29 39.37
CA GLY A 61 -1.88 19.20 39.51
C GLY A 61 -2.32 20.65 39.30
N PHE A 62 -2.45 21.43 40.36
CA PHE A 62 -2.62 22.86 40.33
C PHE A 62 -1.58 23.52 39.44
N ASN A 63 -1.99 24.27 38.38
CA ASN A 63 -1.20 25.08 37.47
C ASN A 63 -0.80 24.56 36.09
N VAL A 64 -1.64 23.81 35.39
CA VAL A 64 -1.42 23.62 33.95
C VAL A 64 -2.47 24.38 33.15
N ARG A 65 -2.14 25.63 32.76
CA ARG A 65 -2.94 26.42 31.83
C ARG A 65 -2.91 25.82 30.43
N GLY A 66 -3.91 25.02 30.05
CA GLY A 66 -4.18 24.66 28.66
C GLY A 66 -4.52 23.19 28.44
N GLN A 67 -5.65 22.98 27.78
CA GLN A 67 -6.12 21.67 27.33
C GLN A 67 -5.11 21.02 26.39
N VAL A 68 -4.80 19.75 26.63
CA VAL A 68 -3.98 18.89 25.77
C VAL A 68 -4.89 17.97 24.95
N TYR A 69 -4.55 17.77 23.70
CA TYR A 69 -5.24 16.92 22.74
C TYR A 69 -4.32 15.76 22.34
N ASN A 70 -4.71 14.54 22.69
CA ASN A 70 -4.02 13.33 22.26
C ASN A 70 -4.49 12.95 20.86
N VAL A 71 -3.59 12.93 19.92
CA VAL A 71 -3.85 12.57 18.52
C VAL A 71 -3.63 11.07 18.34
N TYR A 72 -4.67 10.39 17.88
CA TYR A 72 -4.65 8.96 17.55
C TYR A 72 -4.81 8.78 16.05
N MET A 73 -4.08 7.86 15.48
CA MET A 73 -4.25 7.40 14.12
C MET A 73 -4.34 5.88 14.10
N ALA A 74 -5.34 5.35 13.40
CA ALA A 74 -5.61 3.92 13.34
C ALA A 74 -5.62 3.23 14.73
N GLY A 75 -6.16 3.94 15.74
CA GLY A 75 -6.25 3.44 17.11
C GLY A 75 -4.99 3.58 17.97
N ARG A 76 -3.90 4.14 17.41
CA ARG A 76 -2.64 4.37 18.13
C ARG A 76 -2.45 5.85 18.45
N GLN A 77 -2.04 6.16 19.68
CA GLN A 77 -1.63 7.51 20.04
C GLN A 77 -0.29 7.86 19.39
N LEU A 78 -0.25 8.95 18.64
CA LEU A 78 0.96 9.45 17.97
C LEU A 78 1.65 10.54 18.79
N CYS A 79 0.88 11.53 19.23
CA CYS A 79 1.42 12.67 19.96
C CYS A 79 0.36 13.31 20.86
N SER A 80 0.83 14.19 21.74
CA SER A 80 0.01 15.04 22.61
C SER A 80 0.33 16.49 22.34
N LYS A 81 -0.63 17.26 21.85
CA LYS A 81 -0.41 18.64 21.39
C LYS A 81 -1.42 19.61 22.03
N ARG A 82 -1.00 20.83 22.29
CA ARG A 82 -1.88 21.92 22.71
C ARG A 82 -2.46 22.65 21.50
N TYR A 83 -3.58 23.32 21.65
CA TYR A 83 -4.21 24.09 20.57
C TYR A 83 -3.23 25.06 19.85
N ARG A 84 -2.31 25.69 20.60
CA ARG A 84 -1.29 26.56 20.01
C ARG A 84 -0.40 25.88 19.00
N GLU A 85 -0.07 24.62 19.22
CA GLU A 85 0.77 23.84 18.32
C GLU A 85 0.05 23.53 16.99
N PHE A 86 -1.27 23.30 17.02
CA PHE A 86 -2.08 23.20 15.80
C PHE A 86 -2.11 24.52 15.00
N VAL A 87 -2.13 25.65 15.69
CA VAL A 87 -2.07 26.97 15.04
C VAL A 87 -0.72 27.17 14.34
N ILE A 88 0.39 26.80 15.00
CA ILE A 88 1.73 26.85 14.42
C ILE A 88 1.84 25.92 13.20
N LEU A 89 1.36 24.68 13.33
CA LEU A 89 1.27 23.74 12.22
C LEU A 89 0.55 24.35 11.02
N HIS A 90 -0.65 24.88 11.24
CA HIS A 90 -1.45 25.52 10.20
C HIS A 90 -0.72 26.67 9.49
N GLN A 91 -0.02 27.50 10.24
CA GLN A 91 0.77 28.62 9.70
C GLN A 91 1.96 28.12 8.85
N ASN A 92 2.68 27.09 9.34
CA ASN A 92 3.81 26.51 8.62
C ASN A 92 3.36 25.82 7.33
N LEU A 93 2.28 25.03 7.38
CA LEU A 93 1.73 24.37 6.21
C LEU A 93 1.23 25.39 5.16
N LYS A 94 0.58 26.47 5.58
CA LYS A 94 0.15 27.54 4.65
C LYS A 94 1.33 28.25 3.95
N ARG A 95 2.44 28.37 4.62
CA ARG A 95 3.65 28.98 4.05
C ARG A 95 4.31 28.04 3.04
N GLU A 96 4.38 26.75 3.36
CA GLU A 96 5.00 25.73 2.51
C GLU A 96 4.13 25.38 1.29
N PHE A 97 2.82 25.25 1.51
CA PHE A 97 1.85 24.86 0.48
C PHE A 97 0.91 26.01 0.12
N ALA A 98 1.46 27.14 -0.34
CA ALA A 98 0.71 28.39 -0.60
C ALA A 98 -0.46 28.21 -1.59
N ASN A 99 -0.36 27.26 -2.52
CA ASN A 99 -1.38 26.98 -3.55
C ASN A 99 -2.50 26.05 -3.06
N PHE A 100 -2.42 25.53 -1.83
CA PHE A 100 -3.45 24.66 -1.27
C PHE A 100 -4.44 25.42 -0.41
N THR A 101 -5.73 25.16 -0.61
CA THR A 101 -6.81 25.77 0.21
C THR A 101 -7.02 24.95 1.47
N PHE A 102 -6.42 25.40 2.56
CA PHE A 102 -6.55 24.71 3.86
C PHE A 102 -7.94 24.86 4.46
N PRO A 103 -8.47 23.80 5.11
CA PRO A 103 -9.67 23.91 5.92
C PRO A 103 -9.46 24.91 7.08
N LYS A 104 -10.56 25.50 7.54
CA LYS A 104 -10.50 26.42 8.67
C LYS A 104 -10.14 25.68 9.95
N LEU A 105 -9.15 26.20 10.68
CA LEU A 105 -8.86 25.73 12.02
C LEU A 105 -9.93 26.27 12.99
N PRO A 106 -10.37 25.52 14.03
CA PRO A 106 -11.27 26.04 15.06
C PRO A 106 -10.75 27.33 15.65
N GLY A 107 -11.63 28.32 15.83
CA GLY A 107 -11.26 29.66 16.28
C GLY A 107 -10.58 29.70 17.66
N LYS A 108 -9.75 30.74 17.89
CA LYS A 108 -9.19 31.04 19.19
C LYS A 108 -10.25 31.83 20.00
N TRP A 109 -10.60 31.31 21.17
CA TRP A 109 -11.52 32.01 22.10
C TRP A 109 -10.70 32.73 23.16
N PRO A 110 -11.05 33.99 23.49
CA PRO A 110 -10.32 34.80 24.47
C PRO A 110 -10.60 34.39 25.93
N PHE A 111 -11.69 33.66 26.17
CA PHE A 111 -12.13 33.25 27.51
C PHE A 111 -12.00 31.76 27.72
N SER A 112 -12.17 31.30 28.96
CA SER A 112 -12.26 29.88 29.29
C SER A 112 -13.41 29.21 28.52
N LEU A 113 -13.12 28.07 27.89
CA LEU A 113 -14.11 27.34 27.11
C LEU A 113 -14.99 26.48 28.01
N SER A 114 -16.29 26.45 27.72
CA SER A 114 -17.17 25.41 28.29
C SER A 114 -16.82 24.04 27.74
N GLU A 115 -17.28 22.98 28.38
CA GLU A 115 -17.02 21.61 27.96
C GLU A 115 -17.55 21.34 26.55
N GLN A 116 -18.72 21.85 26.20
CA GLN A 116 -19.29 21.77 24.86
C GLN A 116 -18.41 22.46 23.80
N GLN A 117 -17.84 23.60 24.13
CA GLN A 117 -16.95 24.35 23.25
C GLN A 117 -15.59 23.64 23.10
N LEU A 118 -15.10 23.01 24.17
CA LEU A 118 -13.90 22.18 24.13
C LEU A 118 -14.10 20.94 23.23
N ASP A 119 -15.27 20.30 23.29
CA ASP A 119 -15.59 19.18 22.44
C ASP A 119 -15.81 19.59 20.97
N ALA A 120 -16.44 20.73 20.73
CA ALA A 120 -16.57 21.30 19.39
C ALA A 120 -15.18 21.62 18.78
N ARG A 121 -14.27 22.18 19.59
CA ARG A 121 -12.88 22.40 19.17
C ARG A 121 -12.16 21.09 18.87
N ARG A 122 -12.30 20.10 19.73
CA ARG A 122 -11.72 18.77 19.53
C ARG A 122 -12.15 18.17 18.18
N ARG A 123 -13.45 18.15 17.90
CA ARG A 123 -14.01 17.67 16.62
C ARG A 123 -13.49 18.46 15.42
N GLY A 124 -13.39 19.78 15.55
CA GLY A 124 -12.87 20.63 14.48
C GLY A 124 -11.37 20.40 14.21
N LEU A 125 -10.57 20.11 15.25
CA LEU A 125 -9.16 19.74 15.09
C LEU A 125 -9.00 18.34 14.44
N GLU A 126 -9.86 17.41 14.81
CA GLU A 126 -9.93 16.07 14.22
C GLU A 126 -10.25 16.15 12.72
N GLU A 127 -11.32 16.89 12.36
CA GLU A 127 -11.70 17.12 10.96
C GLU A 127 -10.61 17.87 10.16
N TYR A 128 -9.93 18.83 10.80
CA TYR A 128 -8.82 19.55 10.19
C TYR A 128 -7.67 18.60 9.82
N LEU A 129 -7.18 17.81 10.78
CA LEU A 129 -6.09 16.87 10.52
C LEU A 129 -6.49 15.83 9.48
N GLU A 130 -7.71 15.28 9.56
CA GLU A 130 -8.19 14.29 8.61
C GLU A 130 -8.15 14.82 7.17
N LYS A 131 -8.63 16.03 6.94
CA LYS A 131 -8.62 16.68 5.61
C LYS A 131 -7.23 17.04 5.13
N VAL A 132 -6.38 17.55 6.00
CA VAL A 132 -5.02 17.97 5.62
C VAL A 132 -4.13 16.77 5.33
N CYS A 133 -4.21 15.75 6.16
CA CYS A 133 -3.43 14.54 5.97
C CYS A 133 -3.95 13.65 4.83
N SER A 134 -5.21 13.80 4.39
CA SER A 134 -5.72 13.09 3.21
C SER A 134 -5.01 13.51 1.91
N VAL A 135 -4.37 14.69 1.92
CA VAL A 135 -3.52 15.14 0.81
C VAL A 135 -2.12 14.58 1.02
N ARG A 136 -1.75 13.59 0.22
CA ARG A 136 -0.52 12.81 0.39
C ARG A 136 0.72 13.68 0.57
N VAL A 137 0.93 14.66 -0.31
CA VAL A 137 2.10 15.55 -0.29
C VAL A 137 2.20 16.32 1.03
N ILE A 138 1.06 16.72 1.62
CA ILE A 138 1.02 17.45 2.90
C ILE A 138 1.19 16.48 4.06
N GLY A 139 0.53 15.32 4.02
CA GLY A 139 0.64 14.29 5.06
C GLY A 139 2.07 13.73 5.18
N GLU A 140 2.79 13.63 4.08
CA GLU A 140 4.18 13.15 4.02
C GLU A 140 5.23 14.24 4.26
N SER A 141 4.84 15.53 4.35
CA SER A 141 5.78 16.65 4.54
C SER A 141 6.48 16.58 5.89
N ASP A 142 7.72 17.06 5.93
CA ASP A 142 8.52 17.13 7.17
C ASP A 142 7.80 17.92 8.28
N ILE A 143 7.10 19.00 7.92
CA ILE A 143 6.30 19.82 8.85
C ILE A 143 5.21 18.97 9.53
N MET A 144 4.48 18.16 8.77
CA MET A 144 3.45 17.29 9.32
C MET A 144 4.05 16.16 10.15
N GLN A 145 5.14 15.58 9.67
CA GLN A 145 5.84 14.51 10.38
C GLN A 145 6.43 14.98 11.71
N GLU A 146 7.03 16.17 11.75
CA GLU A 146 7.51 16.79 12.99
C GLU A 146 6.35 17.07 13.97
N PHE A 147 5.22 17.55 13.46
CA PHE A 147 4.04 17.78 14.30
C PHE A 147 3.48 16.49 14.89
N LEU A 148 3.39 15.43 14.10
CA LEU A 148 2.86 14.13 14.53
C LEU A 148 3.87 13.31 15.35
N SER A 149 5.15 13.70 15.34
CA SER A 149 6.12 13.16 16.27
C SER A 149 5.88 13.74 17.67
N GLU A 150 6.07 12.93 18.70
CA GLU A 150 6.10 13.42 20.07
C GLU A 150 7.26 14.39 20.19
N SER A 151 7.01 15.64 20.64
CA SER A 151 8.09 16.59 20.86
C SER A 151 8.99 16.07 21.99
N ASP A 152 10.28 15.88 21.68
CA ASP A 152 11.31 15.35 22.58
C ASP A 152 11.60 16.21 23.81
N GLU A 153 10.88 17.33 24.01
CA GLU A 153 11.13 18.25 25.13
C GLU A 153 10.84 17.68 26.52
N ASN A 154 10.22 16.50 26.63
CA ASN A 154 9.95 15.83 27.90
C ASN A 154 10.64 14.48 28.09
N TYR A 155 11.48 14.04 27.16
CA TYR A 155 12.17 12.75 27.27
C TYR A 155 13.65 12.86 26.89
N ASN A 156 14.50 12.85 27.90
CA ASN A 156 15.92 12.48 27.79
C ASN A 156 16.09 10.98 27.48
N GLY A 157 15.31 10.45 26.55
CA GLY A 157 15.38 9.04 26.17
C GLY A 157 14.80 8.85 24.77
N VAL A 158 15.55 8.19 23.90
CA VAL A 158 15.07 7.69 22.63
C VAL A 158 13.86 6.79 22.92
N SER A 159 12.64 7.25 22.64
CA SER A 159 11.42 6.51 22.96
C SER A 159 11.35 5.23 22.13
N ASP A 160 11.16 4.10 22.81
CA ASP A 160 10.83 2.85 22.17
C ASP A 160 9.40 2.89 21.64
N VAL A 161 9.22 2.33 20.46
CA VAL A 161 7.92 2.20 19.80
C VAL A 161 7.63 0.74 19.47
N GLU A 162 6.37 0.38 19.43
CA GLU A 162 5.94 -0.94 19.01
C GLU A 162 5.50 -0.91 17.56
N LEU A 163 6.16 -1.71 16.74
CA LEU A 163 5.80 -1.91 15.34
C LEU A 163 5.13 -3.28 15.18
N ARG A 164 3.96 -3.28 14.56
CA ARG A 164 3.24 -4.50 14.19
C ARG A 164 3.56 -4.85 12.75
N ILE A 165 3.92 -6.09 12.52
CA ILE A 165 4.32 -6.60 11.21
C ILE A 165 3.45 -7.81 10.90
N ALA A 166 2.75 -7.76 9.76
CA ALA A 166 1.96 -8.90 9.30
C ALA A 166 2.89 -9.98 8.75
N MET A 167 2.70 -11.22 9.21
CA MET A 167 3.44 -12.37 8.72
C MET A 167 2.70 -13.04 7.55
N PRO A 168 3.39 -13.80 6.69
CA PRO A 168 2.76 -14.50 5.57
C PRO A 168 1.62 -15.44 6.00
N ASP A 169 1.71 -16.07 7.16
CA ASP A 169 0.71 -16.96 7.74
C ASP A 169 -0.47 -16.22 8.41
N LYS A 170 -0.58 -14.91 8.17
CA LYS A 170 -1.60 -13.99 8.71
C LYS A 170 -1.51 -13.74 10.23
N THR A 171 -0.49 -14.23 10.89
CA THR A 171 -0.17 -13.81 12.24
C THR A 171 0.42 -12.40 12.25
N THR A 172 0.42 -11.75 13.41
CA THR A 172 1.03 -10.43 13.58
C THR A 172 2.14 -10.51 14.60
N LEU A 173 3.35 -10.11 14.19
CA LEU A 173 4.49 -9.97 15.07
C LEU A 173 4.61 -8.52 15.53
N THR A 174 4.70 -8.31 16.85
CA THR A 174 5.00 -6.97 17.40
C THR A 174 6.46 -6.93 17.82
N VAL A 175 7.23 -5.98 17.32
CA VAL A 175 8.61 -5.72 17.74
C VAL A 175 8.70 -4.36 18.44
N ARG A 176 9.49 -4.31 19.51
CA ARG A 176 9.77 -3.07 20.24
C ARG A 176 11.15 -2.57 19.81
N VAL A 177 11.19 -1.39 19.23
CA VAL A 177 12.40 -0.79 18.66
C VAL A 177 12.43 0.70 18.95
N ARG A 178 13.59 1.33 18.81
CA ARG A 178 13.68 2.78 18.89
C ARG A 178 12.96 3.43 17.71
N LYS A 179 12.34 4.58 17.95
CA LYS A 179 11.57 5.34 16.95
C LYS A 179 12.34 5.63 15.66
N ASN A 180 13.64 5.87 15.77
CA ASN A 180 14.55 6.20 14.67
C ASN A 180 15.28 4.97 14.08
N CYS A 181 14.84 3.75 14.38
CA CYS A 181 15.44 2.56 13.78
C CYS A 181 15.22 2.54 12.27
N THR A 182 16.27 2.19 11.55
CA THR A 182 16.23 1.93 10.10
C THR A 182 15.54 0.59 9.84
N THR A 183 15.18 0.36 8.56
CA THR A 183 14.59 -0.91 8.12
C THR A 183 15.46 -2.10 8.52
N ASP A 184 16.77 -2.02 8.33
CA ASP A 184 17.69 -3.09 8.72
C ASP A 184 17.64 -3.38 10.22
N GLN A 185 17.64 -2.35 11.06
CA GLN A 185 17.56 -2.52 12.51
C GLN A 185 16.23 -3.12 12.95
N VAL A 186 15.13 -2.71 12.34
CA VAL A 186 13.80 -3.30 12.58
C VAL A 186 13.78 -4.76 12.10
N TYR A 187 14.36 -5.03 10.92
CA TYR A 187 14.43 -6.39 10.37
C TYR A 187 15.24 -7.33 11.26
N GLN A 188 16.37 -6.88 11.79
CA GLN A 188 17.16 -7.66 12.76
C GLN A 188 16.33 -7.99 14.02
N ALA A 189 15.55 -7.06 14.53
CA ALA A 189 14.64 -7.33 15.64
C ALA A 189 13.57 -8.37 15.31
N VAL A 190 13.06 -8.38 14.08
CA VAL A 190 12.14 -9.40 13.57
C VAL A 190 12.81 -10.77 13.51
N VAL A 191 13.99 -10.85 12.90
CA VAL A 191 14.79 -12.07 12.76
C VAL A 191 15.08 -12.70 14.13
N MET A 192 15.54 -11.89 15.08
CA MET A 192 15.81 -12.34 16.45
C MET A 192 14.55 -12.85 17.14
N LYS A 193 13.43 -12.15 16.99
CA LYS A 193 12.17 -12.55 17.64
C LYS A 193 11.56 -13.81 17.04
N LEU A 194 11.75 -14.06 15.76
CA LEU A 194 11.32 -15.28 15.07
C LEU A 194 12.31 -16.45 15.24
N GLY A 195 13.51 -16.20 15.75
CA GLY A 195 14.57 -17.20 15.84
C GLY A 195 15.06 -17.68 14.48
N MET A 196 15.04 -16.81 13.47
CA MET A 196 15.54 -17.14 12.13
C MET A 196 17.08 -17.20 12.16
N ASP A 197 17.64 -18.24 11.52
CA ASP A 197 19.05 -18.27 11.18
C ASP A 197 19.38 -17.27 10.05
N SER A 198 20.66 -16.97 9.85
CA SER A 198 21.13 -15.98 8.88
C SER A 198 20.79 -16.35 7.43
N VAL A 199 20.81 -17.65 7.09
CA VAL A 199 20.47 -18.13 5.75
C VAL A 199 18.98 -17.90 5.50
N THR A 200 18.11 -18.35 6.38
CA THR A 200 16.67 -18.15 6.28
C THR A 200 16.32 -16.65 6.25
N ALA A 201 16.98 -15.85 7.08
CA ALA A 201 16.75 -14.39 7.12
C ALA A 201 17.09 -13.70 5.79
N SER A 202 18.06 -14.21 5.02
CA SER A 202 18.40 -13.62 3.72
C SER A 202 17.30 -13.74 2.67
N TYR A 203 16.34 -14.67 2.87
CA TYR A 203 15.23 -14.92 1.93
C TYR A 203 13.99 -14.04 2.18
N PHE A 204 13.99 -13.24 3.23
CA PHE A 204 12.86 -12.38 3.57
C PHE A 204 13.28 -10.92 3.65
N ALA A 205 12.30 -10.04 3.56
CA ALA A 205 12.48 -8.61 3.74
C ALA A 205 11.21 -7.98 4.32
N LEU A 206 11.34 -6.74 4.77
CA LEU A 206 10.20 -5.91 5.17
C LEU A 206 9.64 -5.16 3.97
N PHE A 207 8.32 -5.13 3.91
CA PHE A 207 7.56 -4.43 2.88
C PHE A 207 6.55 -3.48 3.51
N GLU A 208 6.27 -2.41 2.81
CA GLU A 208 5.15 -1.53 3.05
C GLU A 208 3.96 -1.97 2.21
N VAL A 209 2.80 -2.08 2.84
CA VAL A 209 1.54 -2.36 2.15
C VAL A 209 0.99 -1.05 1.59
N ILE A 210 1.04 -0.89 0.28
CA ILE A 210 0.52 0.29 -0.42
C ILE A 210 -0.99 0.19 -0.60
N ASN A 211 -1.44 -1.00 -1.05
CA ASN A 211 -2.87 -1.31 -1.20
C ASN A 211 -3.07 -2.84 -1.20
N HIS A 212 -4.29 -3.31 -1.51
CA HIS A 212 -4.63 -4.73 -1.52
C HIS A 212 -3.85 -5.56 -2.56
N THR A 213 -3.38 -4.94 -3.63
CA THR A 213 -2.72 -5.61 -4.74
C THR A 213 -1.23 -5.33 -4.83
N PHE A 214 -0.72 -4.34 -4.09
CA PHE A 214 0.67 -3.96 -4.20
C PHE A 214 1.33 -3.69 -2.85
N VAL A 215 2.50 -4.27 -2.70
CA VAL A 215 3.43 -4.05 -1.58
C VAL A 215 4.79 -3.63 -2.14
N ARG A 216 5.45 -2.69 -1.50
CA ARG A 216 6.81 -2.30 -1.89
C ARG A 216 7.84 -2.75 -0.86
N LYS A 217 8.97 -3.22 -1.31
CA LYS A 217 10.12 -3.53 -0.44
C LYS A 217 10.65 -2.24 0.18
N LEU A 218 10.96 -2.26 1.44
CA LEU A 218 11.62 -1.15 2.13
C LEU A 218 13.12 -1.18 1.85
N ALA A 219 13.70 -0.01 1.56
CA ALA A 219 15.14 0.14 1.47
C ALA A 219 15.78 0.06 2.87
N PRO A 220 17.04 -0.40 2.99
CA PRO A 220 17.71 -0.62 4.28
C PRO A 220 17.76 0.61 5.18
N ASN A 221 17.87 1.79 4.59
CA ASN A 221 18.00 3.08 5.28
C ASN A 221 16.68 3.84 5.50
N GLU A 222 15.55 3.30 5.07
CA GLU A 222 14.23 3.88 5.37
C GLU A 222 13.89 3.71 6.86
N PHE A 223 12.91 4.48 7.32
CA PHE A 223 12.47 4.50 8.71
C PHE A 223 11.05 3.95 8.85
N PRO A 224 10.86 2.67 9.18
CA PRO A 224 9.54 2.03 9.23
C PRO A 224 8.55 2.71 10.16
N HIS A 225 9.00 3.33 11.25
CA HIS A 225 8.12 4.08 12.13
C HIS A 225 7.50 5.30 11.44
N LYS A 226 8.25 6.01 10.59
CA LYS A 226 7.70 7.13 9.80
C LYS A 226 6.57 6.66 8.89
N LEU A 227 6.72 5.51 8.24
CA LEU A 227 5.69 4.91 7.39
C LEU A 227 4.43 4.56 8.20
N TYR A 228 4.59 4.12 9.44
CA TYR A 228 3.47 3.89 10.35
C TYR A 228 2.64 5.15 10.61
N VAL A 229 3.30 6.30 10.63
CA VAL A 229 2.67 7.60 10.80
C VAL A 229 2.06 8.10 9.48
N GLN A 230 2.73 7.85 8.36
CA GLN A 230 2.30 8.32 7.02
C GLN A 230 1.12 7.52 6.45
N ASN A 231 1.05 6.21 6.73
CA ASN A 231 0.08 5.29 6.10
C ASN A 231 -1.24 5.13 6.86
N TYR A 232 -1.58 6.06 7.73
CA TYR A 232 -2.86 5.99 8.43
C TYR A 232 -4.09 6.13 7.51
N THR A 233 -3.91 6.65 6.30
CA THR A 233 -4.96 6.76 5.27
C THR A 233 -5.16 5.49 4.48
N SER A 234 -4.21 4.53 4.54
CA SER A 234 -4.40 3.24 3.89
C SER A 234 -5.45 2.45 4.67
N ALA A 235 -6.52 2.06 3.98
CA ALA A 235 -7.69 1.41 4.56
C ALA A 235 -7.44 -0.03 5.06
N ILE A 236 -6.19 -0.39 5.37
CA ILE A 236 -5.84 -1.72 5.88
C ILE A 236 -5.79 -1.65 7.40
N PRO A 237 -6.80 -2.20 8.12
CA PRO A 237 -6.79 -2.23 9.56
C PRO A 237 -5.61 -3.05 10.07
N GLY A 238 -4.79 -2.47 10.93
CA GLY A 238 -3.86 -3.20 11.76
C GLY A 238 -2.39 -2.94 11.53
N THR A 239 -1.88 -2.90 10.29
CA THR A 239 -0.46 -2.61 10.00
C THR A 239 -0.20 -2.28 8.55
N CYS A 240 0.73 -1.37 8.32
CA CYS A 240 1.26 -1.07 6.99
C CYS A 240 2.54 -1.86 6.66
N LEU A 241 3.06 -2.66 7.61
CA LEU A 241 4.29 -3.42 7.44
C LEU A 241 3.99 -4.90 7.30
N THR A 242 4.66 -5.57 6.39
CA THR A 242 4.56 -7.03 6.21
C THR A 242 5.92 -7.65 5.93
N LEU A 243 6.09 -8.89 6.39
CA LEU A 243 7.21 -9.73 6.02
C LEU A 243 6.85 -10.53 4.78
N ARG A 244 7.72 -10.54 3.78
CA ARG A 244 7.53 -11.35 2.57
C ARG A 244 8.86 -11.90 2.08
N LYS A 245 8.76 -12.99 1.31
CA LYS A 245 9.87 -13.51 0.53
C LYS A 245 10.30 -12.45 -0.49
N TRP A 246 11.60 -12.28 -0.64
CA TRP A 246 12.21 -11.46 -1.68
C TRP A 246 12.64 -12.35 -2.85
N LEU A 247 13.08 -11.77 -3.95
CA LEU A 247 13.40 -12.51 -5.19
C LEU A 247 14.47 -13.60 -4.99
N PHE A 248 14.16 -14.86 -5.41
CA PHE A 248 15.09 -15.97 -5.43
C PHE A 248 14.82 -16.88 -6.61
N THR A 249 15.84 -17.69 -6.98
CA THR A 249 15.65 -18.83 -7.88
C THR A 249 14.85 -19.93 -7.17
N THR A 250 14.21 -20.78 -7.95
CA THR A 250 13.54 -21.97 -7.38
C THR A 250 14.55 -22.92 -6.74
N GLU A 251 15.76 -23.00 -7.28
CA GLU A 251 16.86 -23.81 -6.79
C GLU A 251 17.30 -23.35 -5.40
N GLU A 252 17.51 -22.05 -5.20
CA GLU A 252 17.85 -21.48 -3.90
C GLU A 252 16.74 -21.67 -2.88
N GLU A 253 15.48 -21.49 -3.28
CA GLU A 253 14.32 -21.71 -2.40
C GLU A 253 14.22 -23.18 -1.93
N ILE A 254 14.56 -24.15 -2.79
CA ILE A 254 14.54 -25.58 -2.47
C ILE A 254 15.53 -25.91 -1.35
N LEU A 255 16.62 -25.17 -1.21
CA LEU A 255 17.59 -25.37 -0.12
C LEU A 255 16.97 -25.17 1.27
N LEU A 256 15.86 -24.44 1.37
CA LEU A 256 15.12 -24.24 2.62
C LEU A 256 13.95 -25.21 2.82
N ASN A 257 13.81 -26.26 2.04
CA ASN A 257 12.69 -27.22 2.16
C ASN A 257 12.63 -27.93 3.52
N ASP A 258 13.75 -28.06 4.22
CA ASP A 258 13.81 -28.64 5.56
C ASP A 258 13.58 -27.62 6.67
N ASN A 259 13.54 -26.33 6.36
CA ASN A 259 13.24 -25.28 7.32
C ASN A 259 11.73 -25.05 7.42
N GLN A 260 11.13 -25.53 8.52
CA GLN A 260 9.67 -25.48 8.73
C GLN A 260 9.11 -24.06 8.70
N LEU A 261 9.83 -23.08 9.25
CA LEU A 261 9.40 -21.67 9.27
C LEU A 261 9.39 -21.08 7.85
N ALA A 262 10.47 -21.32 7.10
CA ALA A 262 10.58 -20.87 5.71
C ALA A 262 9.49 -21.49 4.83
N VAL A 263 9.31 -22.80 4.90
CA VAL A 263 8.27 -23.53 4.14
C VAL A 263 6.87 -23.02 4.49
N ASN A 264 6.59 -22.80 5.78
CA ASN A 264 5.31 -22.24 6.22
C ASN A 264 5.06 -20.86 5.60
N TYR A 265 6.03 -19.97 5.65
CA TYR A 265 5.89 -18.62 5.12
C TYR A 265 5.82 -18.58 3.59
N PHE A 266 6.64 -19.37 2.90
CA PHE A 266 6.56 -19.52 1.44
C PHE A 266 5.20 -20.04 1.00
N PHE A 267 4.68 -21.05 1.69
CA PHE A 267 3.37 -21.63 1.40
C PHE A 267 2.23 -20.60 1.54
N HIS A 268 2.18 -19.92 2.66
CA HIS A 268 1.09 -18.95 2.90
C HIS A 268 1.16 -17.76 1.95
N GLN A 269 2.35 -17.27 1.65
CA GLN A 269 2.53 -16.23 0.65
C GLN A 269 2.10 -16.71 -0.74
N ALA A 270 2.49 -17.91 -1.14
CA ALA A 270 2.13 -18.47 -2.44
C ALA A 270 0.61 -18.69 -2.58
N VAL A 271 -0.06 -19.14 -1.51
CA VAL A 271 -1.53 -19.25 -1.49
C VAL A 271 -2.20 -17.89 -1.69
N ASP A 272 -1.67 -16.84 -1.05
CA ASP A 272 -2.18 -15.48 -1.20
C ASP A 272 -1.95 -14.94 -2.62
N ASP A 273 -0.75 -15.17 -3.17
CA ASP A 273 -0.37 -14.73 -4.51
C ASP A 273 -1.18 -15.45 -5.63
N VAL A 274 -1.53 -16.72 -5.43
CA VAL A 274 -2.47 -17.46 -6.32
C VAL A 274 -3.87 -16.84 -6.23
N LYS A 275 -4.37 -16.55 -5.03
CA LYS A 275 -5.69 -15.93 -4.82
C LYS A 275 -5.80 -14.53 -5.44
N LYS A 276 -4.70 -13.78 -5.45
CA LYS A 276 -4.61 -12.46 -6.08
C LYS A 276 -4.41 -12.51 -7.59
N GLY A 277 -4.23 -13.71 -8.17
CA GLY A 277 -3.98 -13.89 -9.59
C GLY A 277 -2.56 -13.51 -10.04
N PHE A 278 -1.63 -13.31 -9.11
CA PHE A 278 -0.21 -13.04 -9.43
C PHE A 278 0.47 -14.29 -9.97
N ILE A 279 0.09 -15.45 -9.46
CA ILE A 279 0.56 -16.74 -9.96
C ILE A 279 -0.57 -17.39 -10.73
N LYS A 280 -0.34 -17.67 -12.02
CA LYS A 280 -1.33 -18.29 -12.91
C LYS A 280 -1.29 -19.80 -12.77
N ALA A 281 -2.23 -20.34 -12.04
CA ALA A 281 -2.27 -21.76 -11.68
C ALA A 281 -3.64 -22.42 -11.93
N GLU A 282 -4.44 -21.89 -12.86
CA GLU A 282 -5.82 -22.33 -13.14
C GLU A 282 -5.89 -23.81 -13.49
N GLN A 283 -4.95 -24.30 -14.33
CA GLN A 283 -4.88 -25.71 -14.74
C GLN A 283 -4.57 -26.68 -13.60
N LYS A 284 -3.97 -26.18 -12.51
CA LYS A 284 -3.58 -26.98 -11.34
C LYS A 284 -4.45 -26.66 -10.11
N SER A 285 -5.49 -25.83 -10.26
CA SER A 285 -6.28 -25.27 -9.14
C SER A 285 -6.85 -26.36 -8.22
N TYR A 286 -7.39 -27.44 -8.77
CA TYR A 286 -7.95 -28.56 -8.00
C TYR A 286 -6.88 -29.27 -7.15
N GLN A 287 -5.70 -29.55 -7.75
CA GLN A 287 -4.61 -30.21 -7.05
C GLN A 287 -4.05 -29.32 -5.94
N LEU A 288 -3.86 -28.03 -6.23
CA LEU A 288 -3.38 -27.03 -5.28
C LEU A 288 -4.35 -26.87 -4.11
N GLN A 289 -5.66 -26.83 -4.38
CA GLN A 289 -6.67 -26.76 -3.33
C GLN A 289 -6.58 -27.97 -2.38
N LYS A 290 -6.52 -29.18 -2.92
CA LYS A 290 -6.38 -30.42 -2.12
C LYS A 290 -5.11 -30.42 -1.27
N LEU A 291 -3.95 -30.01 -1.87
CA LEU A 291 -2.69 -29.96 -1.15
C LEU A 291 -2.73 -28.93 -0.02
N ALA A 292 -3.39 -27.79 -0.25
CA ALA A 292 -3.58 -26.75 0.77
C ALA A 292 -4.48 -27.23 1.93
N GLU A 293 -5.61 -27.89 1.62
CA GLU A 293 -6.51 -28.48 2.62
C GLU A 293 -5.81 -29.54 3.48
N GLN A 294 -4.94 -30.34 2.86
CA GLN A 294 -4.15 -31.38 3.54
C GLN A 294 -2.89 -30.82 4.22
N LYS A 295 -2.63 -29.51 4.14
CA LYS A 295 -1.41 -28.85 4.65
C LYS A 295 -0.10 -29.50 4.15
N LYS A 296 -0.10 -30.03 2.92
CA LYS A 296 1.07 -30.57 2.25
C LYS A 296 1.89 -29.46 1.61
N MET A 297 2.48 -28.60 2.43
CA MET A 297 3.10 -27.34 2.03
C MET A 297 4.22 -27.51 1.00
N SER A 298 5.17 -28.43 1.24
CA SER A 298 6.28 -28.65 0.32
C SER A 298 5.82 -29.17 -1.04
N MET A 299 4.80 -30.04 -1.08
CA MET A 299 4.22 -30.54 -2.34
C MET A 299 3.48 -29.43 -3.09
N TYR A 300 2.75 -28.57 -2.35
CA TYR A 300 2.08 -27.40 -2.91
C TYR A 300 3.09 -26.47 -3.60
N LEU A 301 4.17 -26.12 -2.91
CA LEU A 301 5.24 -25.28 -3.43
C LEU A 301 5.91 -25.92 -4.66
N SER A 302 6.24 -27.21 -4.61
CA SER A 302 6.84 -27.93 -5.75
C SER A 302 5.95 -27.86 -6.99
N LEU A 303 4.63 -28.00 -6.83
CA LEU A 303 3.70 -27.92 -7.95
C LEU A 303 3.60 -26.50 -8.52
N LEU A 304 3.77 -25.49 -7.65
CA LEU A 304 3.57 -24.08 -8.00
C LEU A 304 4.81 -23.42 -8.61
N ARG A 305 6.03 -23.88 -8.26
CA ARG A 305 7.30 -23.29 -8.72
C ARG A 305 7.45 -23.25 -10.26
N GLY A 306 6.77 -24.11 -10.99
CA GLY A 306 6.74 -24.09 -12.47
C GLY A 306 5.62 -23.27 -13.08
N CYS A 307 4.84 -22.52 -12.28
CA CYS A 307 3.74 -21.71 -12.79
C CYS A 307 4.21 -20.28 -13.13
N GLU A 308 3.59 -19.70 -14.15
CA GLU A 308 3.84 -18.30 -14.53
C GLU A 308 3.50 -17.35 -13.37
N GLY A 309 4.35 -16.39 -13.12
CA GLY A 309 4.21 -15.41 -12.02
C GLY A 309 4.84 -15.86 -10.70
N TYR A 310 5.31 -17.11 -10.58
CA TYR A 310 6.03 -17.52 -9.39
C TYR A 310 7.39 -16.81 -9.29
N ASN A 311 7.70 -16.23 -8.12
CA ASN A 311 8.90 -15.41 -7.92
C ASN A 311 8.98 -14.15 -8.81
N GLU A 312 7.86 -13.62 -9.26
CA GLU A 312 7.80 -12.34 -9.95
C GLU A 312 7.24 -11.24 -9.04
N ILE A 313 7.84 -10.05 -9.12
CA ILE A 313 7.29 -8.84 -8.51
C ILE A 313 6.47 -8.12 -9.57
N ILE A 314 5.19 -7.92 -9.29
CA ILE A 314 4.25 -7.29 -10.21
C ILE A 314 3.95 -5.88 -9.71
N PHE A 315 4.22 -4.87 -10.57
CA PHE A 315 3.95 -3.47 -10.29
C PHE A 315 2.55 -3.07 -10.78
N PRO A 316 1.94 -2.06 -10.18
CA PRO A 316 0.70 -1.48 -10.71
C PRO A 316 0.87 -1.01 -12.15
N HIS A 317 -0.22 -1.06 -12.93
CA HIS A 317 -0.20 -0.58 -14.31
C HIS A 317 0.12 0.91 -14.38
N CYS A 318 0.85 1.30 -15.40
CA CYS A 318 1.25 2.68 -15.63
C CYS A 318 1.47 2.96 -17.12
N SER A 319 1.54 4.22 -17.51
CA SER A 319 1.81 4.61 -18.88
C SER A 319 3.25 4.33 -19.28
N CYS A 320 3.48 4.13 -20.58
CA CYS A 320 4.79 3.87 -21.17
C CYS A 320 4.90 4.62 -22.50
N ASP A 321 6.05 5.24 -22.77
CA ASP A 321 6.30 6.00 -24.00
C ASP A 321 6.23 5.15 -25.27
N SER A 322 6.58 3.87 -25.13
CA SER A 322 6.56 2.92 -26.25
C SER A 322 5.14 2.42 -26.58
N ARG A 323 4.13 2.86 -25.83
CA ARG A 323 2.74 2.47 -26.01
C ARG A 323 1.82 3.70 -26.06
N ARG A 324 1.28 3.99 -27.25
CA ARG A 324 0.42 5.17 -27.49
C ARG A 324 -0.97 5.09 -26.88
N LYS A 325 -1.51 3.88 -26.70
CA LYS A 325 -2.83 3.63 -26.11
C LYS A 325 -2.71 2.51 -25.09
N GLY A 326 -3.31 2.70 -23.92
CA GLY A 326 -3.26 1.77 -22.82
C GLY A 326 -1.99 1.91 -21.96
N HIS A 327 -1.85 1.02 -21.00
CA HIS A 327 -0.80 0.98 -20.01
C HIS A 327 0.05 -0.29 -20.13
N VAL A 328 1.04 -0.39 -19.30
CA VAL A 328 1.85 -1.61 -19.11
C VAL A 328 1.82 -2.02 -17.64
N ILE A 329 1.83 -3.32 -17.38
CA ILE A 329 2.12 -3.91 -16.07
C ILE A 329 3.55 -4.45 -16.14
N THR A 330 4.39 -3.98 -15.24
CA THR A 330 5.77 -4.46 -15.14
C THR A 330 5.82 -5.65 -14.19
N ALA A 331 6.43 -6.75 -14.65
CA ALA A 331 6.71 -7.93 -13.85
C ALA A 331 8.22 -8.21 -13.87
N ILE A 332 8.83 -8.29 -12.70
CA ILE A 332 10.28 -8.43 -12.54
C ILE A 332 10.59 -9.73 -11.84
N SER A 333 11.50 -10.51 -12.43
CA SER A 333 12.10 -11.71 -11.84
C SER A 333 13.61 -11.64 -11.94
N ILE A 334 14.30 -12.59 -11.33
CA ILE A 334 15.76 -12.71 -11.49
C ILE A 334 16.21 -13.06 -12.92
N HIS A 335 15.29 -13.54 -13.78
CA HIS A 335 15.60 -13.93 -15.16
C HIS A 335 15.21 -12.86 -16.17
N HIS A 336 14.07 -12.16 -15.95
CA HIS A 336 13.47 -11.30 -16.95
C HIS A 336 12.86 -10.05 -16.35
N PHE A 337 12.89 -8.99 -17.15
CA PHE A 337 12.05 -7.82 -17.00
C PHE A 337 10.93 -7.89 -18.05
N LYS A 338 9.68 -7.98 -17.62
CA LYS A 338 8.52 -8.16 -18.52
C LYS A 338 7.62 -6.95 -18.50
N LEU A 339 7.11 -6.58 -19.67
CA LEU A 339 6.05 -5.60 -19.86
C LEU A 339 4.82 -6.29 -20.44
N HIS A 340 3.77 -6.41 -19.64
CA HIS A 340 2.47 -6.90 -20.07
C HIS A 340 1.62 -5.71 -20.54
N ALA A 341 1.15 -5.75 -21.78
CA ALA A 341 0.20 -4.76 -22.28
C ALA A 341 -1.13 -4.85 -21.53
N CYS A 342 -1.71 -3.71 -21.19
CA CYS A 342 -3.03 -3.63 -20.57
C CYS A 342 -3.77 -2.36 -21.01
N THR A 343 -5.08 -2.32 -20.74
CA THR A 343 -5.88 -1.10 -20.90
C THR A 343 -5.48 -0.04 -19.87
N GLU A 344 -6.03 1.17 -20.00
CA GLU A 344 -5.81 2.24 -19.01
C GLU A 344 -6.39 1.90 -17.63
N GLU A 345 -7.38 0.99 -17.57
CA GLU A 345 -7.97 0.45 -16.34
C GLU A 345 -7.18 -0.76 -15.77
N GLY A 346 -6.12 -1.20 -16.44
CA GLY A 346 -5.26 -2.30 -16.01
C GLY A 346 -5.73 -3.69 -16.46
N THR A 347 -6.70 -3.81 -17.37
CA THR A 347 -7.12 -5.12 -17.92
C THR A 347 -6.04 -5.65 -18.86
N LEU A 348 -5.52 -6.86 -18.59
CA LEU A 348 -4.47 -7.48 -19.37
C LEU A 348 -4.89 -7.74 -20.83
N GLU A 349 -3.98 -7.52 -21.75
CA GLU A 349 -4.04 -7.89 -23.15
C GLU A 349 -3.06 -9.05 -23.45
N ASN A 350 -3.18 -9.65 -24.63
CA ASN A 350 -2.36 -10.83 -24.99
C ASN A 350 -0.90 -10.51 -25.33
N GLN A 351 -0.50 -9.23 -25.32
CA GLN A 351 0.86 -8.85 -25.69
C GLN A 351 1.76 -8.74 -24.47
N VAL A 352 2.85 -9.51 -24.47
CA VAL A 352 3.90 -9.48 -23.46
C VAL A 352 5.25 -9.30 -24.14
N ILE A 353 6.08 -8.41 -23.63
CA ILE A 353 7.47 -8.24 -24.06
C ILE A 353 8.36 -8.59 -22.87
N ALA A 354 9.19 -9.62 -23.02
CA ALA A 354 10.19 -9.98 -22.03
C ALA A 354 11.56 -9.48 -22.50
N PHE A 355 12.33 -8.93 -21.58
CA PHE A 355 13.71 -8.53 -21.76
C PHE A 355 14.57 -9.39 -20.85
N ASP A 356 15.59 -10.04 -21.42
CA ASP A 356 16.65 -10.67 -20.65
C ASP A 356 17.54 -9.59 -20.04
N TRP A 357 18.09 -9.83 -18.86
CA TRP A 357 18.97 -8.86 -18.21
C TRP A 357 20.18 -8.48 -19.08
N GLY A 358 20.69 -9.40 -19.91
CA GLY A 358 21.74 -9.13 -20.87
C GLY A 358 21.35 -8.22 -22.04
N GLU A 359 20.06 -8.06 -22.34
CA GLU A 359 19.56 -7.13 -23.35
C GLU A 359 19.48 -5.70 -22.82
N MET A 360 19.35 -5.51 -21.50
CA MET A 360 19.25 -4.19 -20.84
C MET A 360 20.66 -3.65 -20.59
N GLN A 361 21.05 -2.63 -21.32
CA GLN A 361 22.41 -2.08 -21.29
C GLN A 361 22.59 -1.02 -20.23
N ARG A 362 21.58 -0.18 -20.03
CA ARG A 362 21.59 0.91 -19.05
C ARG A 362 20.19 1.18 -18.55
N TRP A 363 20.09 1.65 -17.32
CA TRP A 363 18.85 2.14 -16.72
C TRP A 363 19.10 3.34 -15.82
N ASP A 364 18.11 4.22 -15.74
CA ASP A 364 18.17 5.44 -14.94
C ASP A 364 16.75 5.91 -14.58
N THR A 365 16.69 6.92 -13.75
CA THR A 365 15.47 7.69 -13.52
C THR A 365 15.47 8.91 -14.43
N ASP A 366 14.27 9.40 -14.79
CA ASP A 366 14.21 10.70 -15.46
C ASP A 366 14.57 11.85 -14.50
N GLU A 367 14.83 13.03 -15.05
CA GLU A 367 15.27 14.22 -14.30
C GLU A 367 14.28 14.61 -13.19
N GLU A 368 12.99 14.30 -13.36
CA GLU A 368 11.93 14.58 -12.39
C GLU A 368 11.75 13.46 -11.37
N GLY A 369 12.43 12.31 -11.54
CA GLY A 369 12.30 11.14 -10.67
C GLY A 369 10.95 10.45 -10.74
N MET A 370 10.18 10.67 -11.81
CA MET A 370 8.82 10.16 -11.99
C MET A 370 8.71 9.03 -13.01
N ALA A 371 9.81 8.65 -13.64
CA ALA A 371 9.84 7.55 -14.58
C ALA A 371 11.11 6.72 -14.48
N PHE A 372 10.95 5.42 -14.67
CA PHE A 372 12.05 4.48 -14.87
C PHE A 372 12.36 4.40 -16.36
N CYS A 373 13.61 4.65 -16.72
CA CYS A 373 14.10 4.64 -18.08
C CYS A 373 15.11 3.51 -18.25
N PHE A 374 15.02 2.74 -19.32
CA PHE A 374 16.05 1.75 -19.64
C PHE A 374 16.33 1.69 -21.13
N GLU A 375 17.60 1.41 -21.46
CA GLU A 375 18.06 1.18 -22.82
C GLU A 375 18.27 -0.30 -23.04
N TYR A 376 17.72 -0.83 -24.13
CA TYR A 376 17.89 -2.21 -24.51
C TYR A 376 18.35 -2.34 -25.96
N ALA A 377 19.08 -3.42 -26.26
CA ALA A 377 19.48 -3.80 -27.61
C ALA A 377 19.18 -5.28 -27.86
N ARG A 378 18.67 -5.61 -29.04
CA ARG A 378 18.40 -6.99 -29.51
C ARG A 378 19.13 -7.26 -30.81
N GLY A 379 20.10 -8.18 -30.75
CA GLY A 379 20.95 -8.52 -31.89
C GLY A 379 21.71 -7.28 -32.39
N GLU A 380 21.80 -7.12 -33.70
CA GLU A 380 22.50 -5.99 -34.37
C GLU A 380 21.68 -4.71 -34.47
N LYS A 381 20.51 -4.66 -33.85
CA LYS A 381 19.64 -3.46 -33.89
C LYS A 381 20.21 -2.36 -33.00
N LYS A 382 20.00 -1.11 -33.43
CA LYS A 382 20.36 0.07 -32.62
C LYS A 382 19.66 0.02 -31.27
N PRO A 383 20.35 0.37 -30.17
CA PRO A 383 19.77 0.46 -28.85
C PRO A 383 18.55 1.41 -28.84
N ARG A 384 17.57 1.08 -28.00
CA ARG A 384 16.34 1.86 -27.83
C ARG A 384 16.09 2.10 -26.36
N TRP A 385 15.66 3.32 -26.06
CA TRP A 385 15.17 3.70 -24.73
C TRP A 385 13.67 3.41 -24.60
N VAL A 386 13.29 2.99 -23.42
CA VAL A 386 11.89 2.84 -22.98
C VAL A 386 11.73 3.60 -21.67
N LYS A 387 10.68 4.41 -21.58
CA LYS A 387 10.33 5.19 -20.38
C LYS A 387 8.99 4.72 -19.82
N ILE A 388 9.00 4.30 -18.56
CA ILE A 388 7.85 3.81 -17.80
C ILE A 388 7.53 4.82 -16.70
N PHE A 389 6.35 5.43 -16.76
CA PHE A 389 5.93 6.48 -15.81
C PHE A 389 5.33 5.83 -14.56
N THR A 390 6.13 5.66 -13.54
CA THR A 390 5.73 4.99 -12.28
C THR A 390 6.18 5.80 -11.08
N PRO A 391 5.35 5.92 -10.02
CA PRO A 391 5.77 6.53 -8.77
C PRO A 391 6.73 5.64 -7.94
N TYR A 392 7.05 4.44 -8.44
CA TYR A 392 7.85 3.44 -7.74
C TYR A 392 9.24 3.25 -8.34
N VAL A 393 9.82 4.31 -8.92
CA VAL A 393 11.10 4.28 -9.63
C VAL A 393 12.24 3.72 -8.77
N SER A 394 12.36 4.19 -7.52
CA SER A 394 13.41 3.73 -6.60
C SER A 394 13.34 2.24 -6.29
N ILE A 395 12.14 1.64 -6.31
CA ILE A 395 11.96 0.21 -6.06
C ILE A 395 12.39 -0.59 -7.29
N THR A 396 12.04 -0.12 -8.48
CA THR A 396 12.47 -0.74 -9.73
C THR A 396 14.00 -0.80 -9.78
N GLN A 397 14.68 0.27 -9.38
CA GLN A 397 16.15 0.31 -9.27
C GLN A 397 16.71 -0.64 -8.20
N THR A 398 16.00 -0.86 -7.09
CA THR A 398 16.48 -1.76 -6.02
C THR A 398 16.38 -3.22 -6.42
N VAL A 399 15.55 -3.55 -7.40
CA VAL A 399 15.39 -4.91 -7.95
C VAL A 399 16.45 -5.22 -9.00
N LEU A 400 16.95 -4.20 -9.67
CA LEU A 400 18.00 -4.26 -10.69
C LEU A 400 19.40 -4.22 -10.08
#